data_efee2fb7c637ecccfb272b3dc736675c
#
_entry.id   efee2fb7c637ecccfb272b3dc736675c
#
_cell.length_a   1.000
_cell.length_b   1.000
_cell.length_c   1.000
_cell.angle_alpha   90.00
_cell.angle_beta   90.00
_cell.angle_gamma   90.00
#
_symmetry.space_group_name_H-M   'P 1'
#
loop_
_entity.id
_entity.type
_entity.pdbx_description
1 polymer ?
#
loop_
_entity_poly.entity_id
_entity_poly.type
_entity_poly.pdbx_seq_one_letter_code
_entity_poly.pdbx_strand_id
1 'polypeptide(L)'
;MVNSLADSGPGTLREACETGGARIVVFNVSGVIRLKTPINVRAPYITIAGQTAPGDGVCVTGASFLLDTHDIIIRHMRFRRGAQDVFFRDDALGGNCVGNVIIDHCSASWGLDENMSVYRHVYNRDSTGHGLKLPTVNITIQNSIFSEALDCYNHAFGATIGGHNSMFCRNLFASNISRNCSIGMNEDFNLVNNVTFNWWNRSVDGGDETSRLNIINNYFKPGPKIGRASC
;
A
#
# COMPACT_ATOMS: atom_id res chain seq x y z
N MET A 1 -6.96 -21.38 5.05
CA MET A 1 -7.95 -20.60 5.83
C MET A 1 -7.28 -20.09 7.08
N VAL A 2 -7.45 -18.79 7.37
CA VAL A 2 -6.92 -18.15 8.58
C VAL A 2 -7.91 -18.36 9.73
N ASN A 3 -7.47 -19.05 10.77
CA ASN A 3 -8.25 -19.35 11.97
C ASN A 3 -7.51 -18.98 13.27
N SER A 4 -6.39 -18.26 13.14
CA SER A 4 -5.58 -17.76 14.25
C SER A 4 -5.20 -16.31 14.04
N LEU A 5 -5.27 -15.50 15.11
CA LEU A 5 -4.78 -14.11 15.14
C LEU A 5 -3.30 -14.00 15.56
N ALA A 6 -2.62 -15.11 15.78
CA ALA A 6 -1.20 -15.14 16.10
C ALA A 6 -0.35 -14.62 14.92
N ASP A 7 0.86 -14.13 15.21
CA ASP A 7 1.80 -13.67 14.19
C ASP A 7 2.28 -14.80 13.28
N SER A 8 2.54 -15.99 13.83
CA SER A 8 3.13 -17.11 13.10
C SER A 8 2.61 -18.45 13.59
N GLY A 9 2.83 -19.49 12.80
CA GLY A 9 2.39 -20.86 13.07
C GLY A 9 1.19 -21.28 12.23
N PRO A 10 0.68 -22.49 12.44
CA PRO A 10 -0.43 -23.02 11.67
C PRO A 10 -1.71 -22.19 11.73
N GLY A 11 -2.36 -22.01 10.60
CA GLY A 11 -3.62 -21.27 10.49
C GLY A 11 -3.50 -19.75 10.61
N THR A 12 -2.29 -19.18 10.55
CA THR A 12 -2.06 -17.74 10.61
C THR A 12 -2.12 -17.08 9.24
N LEU A 13 -2.29 -15.77 9.21
CA LEU A 13 -2.20 -14.97 7.99
C LEU A 13 -0.80 -15.09 7.36
N ARG A 14 0.26 -15.07 8.17
CA ARG A 14 1.64 -15.23 7.68
C ARG A 14 1.83 -16.53 6.92
N GLU A 15 1.44 -17.66 7.52
CA GLU A 15 1.54 -18.96 6.84
C GLU A 15 0.81 -18.93 5.49
N ALA A 16 -0.42 -18.42 5.45
CA ALA A 16 -1.21 -18.35 4.22
C ALA A 16 -0.58 -17.44 3.15
N CYS A 17 0.04 -16.34 3.55
CA CYS A 17 0.64 -15.36 2.63
C CYS A 17 2.02 -15.81 2.12
N GLU A 18 2.82 -16.45 2.96
CA GLU A 18 4.19 -16.85 2.62
C GLU A 18 4.28 -18.24 1.98
N THR A 19 3.19 -19.01 1.99
CA THR A 19 3.08 -20.29 1.27
C THR A 19 3.05 -20.05 -0.25
N GLY A 20 3.66 -20.94 -1.02
CA GLY A 20 3.66 -20.90 -2.48
C GLY A 20 2.40 -21.48 -3.14
N GLY A 21 2.27 -21.27 -4.44
CA GLY A 21 1.18 -21.76 -5.27
C GLY A 21 -0.06 -20.86 -5.31
N ALA A 22 -0.97 -21.14 -6.24
CA ALA A 22 -2.23 -20.40 -6.39
C ALA A 22 -3.14 -20.62 -5.17
N ARG A 23 -3.64 -19.53 -4.56
CA ARG A 23 -4.38 -19.63 -3.31
C ARG A 23 -5.35 -18.50 -3.05
N ILE A 24 -6.42 -18.82 -2.33
CA ILE A 24 -7.35 -17.84 -1.80
C ILE A 24 -7.27 -17.91 -0.27
N VAL A 25 -6.90 -16.80 0.35
CA VAL A 25 -6.82 -16.63 1.80
C VAL A 25 -8.18 -16.15 2.30
N VAL A 26 -8.85 -16.98 3.04
CA VAL A 26 -10.16 -16.69 3.69
C VAL A 26 -10.01 -16.74 5.20
N PHE A 27 -10.87 -16.01 5.91
CA PHE A 27 -10.78 -15.81 7.35
C PHE A 27 -11.98 -16.43 8.06
N ASN A 28 -11.72 -17.19 9.12
CA ASN A 28 -12.72 -17.68 10.08
C ASN A 28 -12.57 -17.02 11.46
N VAL A 29 -11.77 -15.95 11.51
CA VAL A 29 -11.54 -15.13 12.71
C VAL A 29 -11.67 -13.66 12.37
N SER A 30 -11.99 -12.84 13.35
CA SER A 30 -11.93 -11.38 13.29
C SER A 30 -11.09 -10.84 14.43
N GLY A 31 -10.51 -9.66 14.23
CA GLY A 31 -9.71 -8.98 15.25
C GLY A 31 -8.39 -8.44 14.73
N VAL A 32 -7.44 -8.28 15.65
CA VAL A 32 -6.14 -7.67 15.38
C VAL A 32 -5.04 -8.72 15.34
N ILE A 33 -4.38 -8.83 14.18
CA ILE A 33 -3.17 -9.64 14.01
C ILE A 33 -1.97 -8.72 14.25
N ARG A 34 -1.19 -8.99 15.30
CA ARG A 34 -0.01 -8.20 15.67
C ARG A 34 1.24 -8.88 15.14
N LEU A 35 1.81 -8.32 14.08
CA LEU A 35 3.03 -8.81 13.47
C LEU A 35 4.24 -8.37 14.30
N LYS A 36 5.21 -9.27 14.46
CA LYS A 36 6.53 -9.00 15.03
C LYS A 36 7.56 -8.66 13.95
N THR A 37 7.35 -9.15 12.75
CA THR A 37 8.18 -8.90 11.56
C THR A 37 7.27 -8.72 10.34
N PRO A 38 7.73 -8.06 9.27
CA PRO A 38 6.94 -7.92 8.06
C PRO A 38 6.45 -9.27 7.50
N ILE A 39 5.24 -9.28 6.95
CA ILE A 39 4.82 -10.36 6.06
C ILE A 39 5.26 -9.98 4.65
N ASN A 40 5.87 -10.92 3.93
CA ASN A 40 6.30 -10.70 2.56
C ASN A 40 5.65 -11.71 1.61
N VAL A 41 4.74 -11.23 0.77
CA VAL A 41 4.05 -12.04 -0.26
C VAL A 41 4.98 -12.15 -1.47
N ARG A 42 5.66 -13.29 -1.60
CA ARG A 42 6.63 -13.55 -2.69
C ARG A 42 6.12 -14.51 -3.77
N ALA A 43 5.09 -15.29 -3.48
CA ALA A 43 4.52 -16.22 -4.45
C ALA A 43 3.26 -15.63 -5.10
N PRO A 44 3.15 -15.69 -6.44
CA PRO A 44 2.03 -15.11 -7.17
C PRO A 44 0.72 -15.90 -7.02
N TYR A 45 -0.33 -15.41 -7.70
CA TYR A 45 -1.67 -15.99 -7.74
C TYR A 45 -2.33 -16.09 -6.38
N ILE A 46 -2.32 -14.97 -5.65
CA ILE A 46 -2.93 -14.88 -4.32
C ILE A 46 -4.14 -13.94 -4.31
N THR A 47 -5.23 -14.40 -3.72
CA THR A 47 -6.36 -13.55 -3.33
C THR A 47 -6.48 -13.52 -1.81
N ILE A 48 -6.42 -12.34 -1.18
CA ILE A 48 -6.67 -12.15 0.24
C ILE A 48 -8.08 -11.55 0.39
N ALA A 49 -9.00 -12.40 0.81
CA ALA A 49 -10.44 -12.10 0.85
C ALA A 49 -10.88 -11.69 2.27
N GLY A 50 -10.51 -10.47 2.70
CA GLY A 50 -10.83 -9.97 4.04
C GLY A 50 -12.33 -9.89 4.35
N GLN A 51 -13.17 -9.76 3.33
CA GLN A 51 -14.64 -9.77 3.47
C GLN A 51 -15.22 -11.10 4.00
N THR A 52 -14.43 -12.17 4.03
CA THR A 52 -14.86 -13.45 4.59
C THR A 52 -14.73 -13.51 6.10
N ALA A 53 -14.02 -12.55 6.70
CA ALA A 53 -13.86 -12.48 8.13
C ALA A 53 -15.20 -12.16 8.82
N PRO A 54 -15.54 -12.82 9.94
CA PRO A 54 -16.72 -12.48 10.70
C PRO A 54 -16.64 -11.11 11.38
N GLY A 55 -17.76 -10.61 11.89
CA GLY A 55 -17.84 -9.38 12.68
C GLY A 55 -17.21 -8.18 11.99
N ASP A 56 -16.33 -7.47 12.68
CA ASP A 56 -15.68 -6.25 12.18
C ASP A 56 -14.47 -6.51 11.27
N GLY A 57 -14.22 -7.76 10.87
CA GLY A 57 -13.11 -8.10 9.97
C GLY A 57 -11.76 -8.14 10.64
N VAL A 58 -10.69 -8.08 9.83
CA VAL A 58 -9.29 -8.24 10.29
C VAL A 58 -8.51 -6.95 10.13
N CYS A 59 -7.69 -6.64 11.13
CA CYS A 59 -6.70 -5.56 11.11
C CYS A 59 -5.30 -6.14 11.33
N VAL A 60 -4.37 -5.80 10.46
CA VAL A 60 -2.95 -6.17 10.58
C VAL A 60 -2.17 -4.99 11.13
N THR A 61 -1.37 -5.19 12.16
CA THR A 61 -0.59 -4.12 12.82
C THR A 61 0.80 -4.61 13.23
N GLY A 62 1.70 -3.69 13.58
CA GLY A 62 2.99 -3.98 14.18
C GLY A 62 4.17 -3.98 13.22
N ALA A 63 3.96 -4.40 11.99
CA ALA A 63 4.96 -4.38 10.93
C ALA A 63 4.33 -4.23 9.55
N SER A 64 5.14 -4.00 8.53
CA SER A 64 4.73 -3.85 7.14
C SER A 64 4.10 -5.11 6.55
N PHE A 65 3.21 -4.90 5.58
CA PHE A 65 2.69 -5.95 4.72
C PHE A 65 3.21 -5.73 3.30
N LEU A 66 4.13 -6.58 2.84
CA LEU A 66 4.91 -6.37 1.62
C LEU A 66 4.44 -7.29 0.48
N LEU A 67 4.39 -6.71 -0.72
CA LEU A 67 3.96 -7.36 -1.96
C LEU A 67 5.13 -7.39 -2.94
N ASP A 68 5.82 -8.51 -3.05
CA ASP A 68 7.03 -8.67 -3.89
C ASP A 68 6.81 -9.68 -5.03
N THR A 69 5.63 -9.68 -5.64
CA THR A 69 5.27 -10.61 -6.71
C THR A 69 4.21 -10.00 -7.64
N HIS A 70 3.47 -10.82 -8.35
CA HIS A 70 2.41 -10.44 -9.29
C HIS A 70 1.13 -11.27 -9.08
N ASP A 71 0.05 -10.91 -9.78
CA ASP A 71 -1.26 -11.59 -9.69
C ASP A 71 -1.78 -11.65 -8.25
N ILE A 72 -2.00 -10.45 -7.69
CA ILE A 72 -2.39 -10.24 -6.30
C ILE A 72 -3.75 -9.54 -6.25
N ILE A 73 -4.68 -10.06 -5.47
CA ILE A 73 -5.93 -9.40 -5.13
C ILE A 73 -6.04 -9.29 -3.61
N ILE A 74 -6.22 -8.07 -3.10
CA ILE A 74 -6.44 -7.80 -1.67
C ILE A 74 -7.75 -7.04 -1.52
N ARG A 75 -8.66 -7.55 -0.70
CA ARG A 75 -9.95 -6.91 -0.44
C ARG A 75 -10.30 -6.86 1.03
N HIS A 76 -10.91 -5.74 1.45
CA HIS A 76 -11.49 -5.54 2.78
C HIS A 76 -10.51 -5.79 3.94
N MET A 77 -9.25 -5.41 3.76
CA MET A 77 -8.21 -5.51 4.79
C MET A 77 -7.89 -4.14 5.38
N ARG A 78 -7.47 -4.14 6.64
CA ARG A 78 -6.97 -2.94 7.33
C ARG A 78 -5.53 -3.15 7.74
N PHE A 79 -4.66 -2.21 7.37
CA PHE A 79 -3.24 -2.23 7.68
C PHE A 79 -2.92 -1.02 8.56
N ARG A 80 -2.34 -1.27 9.74
CA ARG A 80 -2.01 -0.27 10.76
C ARG A 80 -0.61 -0.57 11.27
N ARG A 81 0.40 -0.10 10.52
CA ARG A 81 1.80 -0.39 10.84
C ARG A 81 2.11 0.01 12.29
N GLY A 82 1.85 1.25 12.65
CA GLY A 82 2.05 1.77 13.99
C GLY A 82 3.53 1.96 14.38
N ALA A 83 3.76 2.52 15.57
CA ALA A 83 5.08 2.90 16.06
C ALA A 83 5.66 1.92 17.10
N GLN A 84 5.28 0.63 17.10
CA GLN A 84 5.80 -0.35 18.04
C GLN A 84 7.30 -0.63 17.84
N ASP A 85 7.77 -0.52 16.61
CA ASP A 85 9.17 -0.60 16.24
C ASP A 85 9.48 0.50 15.24
N VAL A 86 10.26 1.48 15.66
CA VAL A 86 10.65 2.62 14.84
C VAL A 86 12.07 2.53 14.29
N PHE A 87 12.73 1.38 14.38
CA PHE A 87 14.06 1.19 13.81
C PHE A 87 14.02 1.06 12.27
N PHE A 88 12.89 0.70 11.72
CA PHE A 88 12.70 0.56 10.28
C PHE A 88 11.69 1.57 9.77
N ARG A 89 12.15 2.42 8.85
CA ARG A 89 11.27 3.31 8.09
C ARG A 89 10.65 2.50 6.96
N ASP A 90 9.40 2.12 7.14
CA ASP A 90 8.66 1.25 6.22
C ASP A 90 7.17 1.62 6.12
N ASP A 91 6.54 1.14 5.07
CA ASP A 91 5.15 1.39 4.76
C ASP A 91 4.22 0.51 5.57
N ALA A 92 2.95 0.92 5.68
CA ALA A 92 1.93 0.03 6.25
C ALA A 92 1.56 -1.10 5.27
N LEU A 93 1.43 -0.77 3.99
CA LEU A 93 1.16 -1.69 2.89
C LEU A 93 2.00 -1.28 1.68
N GLY A 94 2.74 -2.18 1.07
CA GLY A 94 3.51 -1.80 -0.11
C GLY A 94 4.39 -2.91 -0.62
N GLY A 95 5.39 -2.54 -1.40
CA GLY A 95 6.40 -3.46 -1.92
C GLY A 95 6.75 -3.24 -3.39
N ASN A 96 7.62 -4.10 -3.90
CA ASN A 96 8.11 -4.06 -5.27
C ASN A 96 7.32 -5.00 -6.20
N CYS A 97 5.99 -4.92 -6.18
CA CYS A 97 5.15 -5.79 -7.00
C CYS A 97 5.41 -5.61 -8.50
N VAL A 98 5.39 -6.70 -9.22
CA VAL A 98 5.68 -6.73 -10.66
C VAL A 98 4.47 -6.29 -11.48
N GLY A 99 3.26 -6.70 -11.11
CA GLY A 99 2.05 -6.33 -11.82
C GLY A 99 0.83 -7.20 -11.53
N ASN A 100 -0.27 -6.88 -12.21
CA ASN A 100 -1.56 -7.54 -12.04
C ASN A 100 -2.01 -7.49 -10.56
N VAL A 101 -2.13 -6.29 -10.01
CA VAL A 101 -2.48 -6.08 -8.60
C VAL A 101 -3.81 -5.35 -8.49
N ILE A 102 -4.69 -5.86 -7.64
CA ILE A 102 -5.92 -5.18 -7.22
C ILE A 102 -5.91 -5.02 -5.71
N ILE A 103 -5.99 -3.77 -5.24
CA ILE A 103 -6.25 -3.41 -3.84
C ILE A 103 -7.60 -2.70 -3.79
N ASP A 104 -8.57 -3.29 -3.14
CA ASP A 104 -9.95 -2.84 -3.20
C ASP A 104 -10.64 -2.88 -1.82
N HIS A 105 -11.32 -1.78 -1.44
CA HIS A 105 -11.97 -1.63 -0.14
C HIS A 105 -11.02 -1.88 1.05
N CYS A 106 -9.78 -1.43 0.94
CA CYS A 106 -8.78 -1.55 1.98
C CYS A 106 -8.55 -0.22 2.70
N SER A 107 -7.88 -0.27 3.83
CA SER A 107 -7.31 0.94 4.42
C SER A 107 -5.91 0.70 4.96
N ALA A 108 -5.02 1.69 4.76
CA ALA A 108 -3.68 1.68 5.33
C ALA A 108 -3.42 2.99 6.04
N SER A 109 -2.89 2.90 7.26
CA SER A 109 -2.55 4.05 8.10
C SER A 109 -1.36 3.75 8.99
N TRP A 110 -0.77 4.83 9.54
CA TRP A 110 0.31 4.75 10.50
C TRP A 110 1.58 4.12 9.94
N GLY A 111 1.82 4.29 8.64
CA GLY A 111 3.10 4.00 8.02
C GLY A 111 4.20 4.94 8.55
N LEU A 112 5.43 4.45 8.62
CA LEU A 112 6.59 5.22 9.06
C LEU A 112 7.36 5.85 7.90
N ASP A 113 7.04 5.45 6.67
CA ASP A 113 7.43 6.09 5.41
C ASP A 113 6.15 6.53 4.69
N GLU A 114 5.53 5.65 3.93
CA GLU A 114 4.20 5.85 3.37
C GLU A 114 3.15 4.95 4.04
N ASN A 115 1.89 5.33 3.89
CA ASN A 115 0.81 4.40 4.24
C ASN A 115 0.69 3.28 3.21
N MET A 116 0.95 3.58 1.93
CA MET A 116 0.88 2.59 0.87
C MET A 116 1.83 2.96 -0.27
N SER A 117 2.71 2.03 -0.67
CA SER A 117 3.56 2.19 -1.84
C SER A 117 3.50 0.97 -2.73
N VAL A 118 2.88 1.14 -3.89
CA VAL A 118 2.89 0.13 -4.95
C VAL A 118 3.71 0.70 -6.09
N TYR A 119 5.01 0.46 -6.01
CA TYR A 119 5.97 1.09 -6.88
C TYR A 119 7.24 0.22 -6.96
N ARG A 120 7.66 -0.15 -8.16
CA ARG A 120 8.81 -1.01 -8.34
C ARG A 120 10.11 -0.22 -8.30
N HIS A 121 10.93 -0.43 -7.29
CA HIS A 121 12.24 0.21 -7.12
C HIS A 121 13.40 -0.57 -7.77
N VAL A 122 13.12 -1.65 -8.47
CA VAL A 122 14.15 -2.51 -9.04
C VAL A 122 14.71 -1.88 -10.31
N TYR A 123 16.03 -1.79 -10.39
CA TYR A 123 16.76 -1.32 -11.54
C TYR A 123 17.68 -2.40 -12.07
N ASN A 124 17.63 -2.65 -13.37
CA ASN A 124 18.68 -3.38 -14.06
C ASN A 124 19.71 -2.39 -14.59
N ARG A 125 20.94 -2.84 -14.75
CA ARG A 125 21.95 -2.08 -15.47
C ARG A 125 21.93 -2.48 -16.94
N ASP A 126 21.93 -1.48 -17.82
CA ASP A 126 22.15 -1.71 -19.23
C ASP A 126 23.64 -2.08 -19.51
N SER A 127 23.98 -2.32 -20.76
CA SER A 127 25.36 -2.64 -21.18
C SER A 127 26.37 -1.51 -20.92
N THR A 128 25.90 -0.28 -20.66
CA THR A 128 26.72 0.88 -20.33
C THR A 128 26.86 1.12 -18.83
N GLY A 129 26.15 0.34 -18.01
CA GLY A 129 26.14 0.48 -16.57
C GLY A 129 25.10 1.46 -16.03
N HIS A 130 24.28 2.07 -16.89
CA HIS A 130 23.19 2.93 -16.46
C HIS A 130 22.04 2.12 -15.85
N GLY A 131 21.41 2.67 -14.82
CA GLY A 131 20.24 2.06 -14.21
C GLY A 131 19.02 2.13 -15.12
N LEU A 132 18.40 1.00 -15.39
CA LEU A 132 17.12 0.92 -16.09
C LEU A 132 16.03 0.52 -15.08
N LYS A 133 15.07 1.41 -14.86
CA LYS A 133 13.91 1.12 -14.00
C LYS A 133 13.03 0.06 -14.67
N LEU A 134 12.70 -0.98 -13.92
CA LEU A 134 11.78 -2.02 -14.37
C LEU A 134 10.33 -1.57 -14.14
N PRO A 135 9.43 -1.78 -15.09
CA PRO A 135 8.04 -1.36 -14.95
C PRO A 135 7.27 -2.21 -13.95
N THR A 136 6.29 -1.59 -13.30
CA THR A 136 5.15 -2.24 -12.67
C THR A 136 3.96 -2.06 -13.61
N VAL A 137 3.11 -3.07 -13.79
CA VAL A 137 2.05 -3.04 -14.80
C VAL A 137 0.70 -3.49 -14.26
N ASN A 138 -0.40 -2.96 -14.81
CA ASN A 138 -1.76 -3.39 -14.49
C ASN A 138 -2.10 -3.29 -13.00
N ILE A 139 -1.90 -2.13 -12.41
CA ILE A 139 -2.26 -1.89 -11.01
C ILE A 139 -3.62 -1.21 -10.93
N THR A 140 -4.51 -1.75 -10.11
CA THR A 140 -5.76 -1.10 -9.75
C THR A 140 -5.85 -0.94 -8.24
N ILE A 141 -5.92 0.30 -7.77
CA ILE A 141 -6.16 0.61 -6.36
C ILE A 141 -7.43 1.45 -6.29
N GLN A 142 -8.44 0.92 -5.61
CA GLN A 142 -9.74 1.55 -5.60
C GLN A 142 -10.50 1.44 -4.28
N ASN A 143 -11.44 2.37 -4.07
CA ASN A 143 -12.36 2.36 -2.93
C ASN A 143 -11.64 2.24 -1.57
N SER A 144 -10.45 2.78 -1.46
CA SER A 144 -9.54 2.56 -0.34
C SER A 144 -9.18 3.87 0.37
N ILE A 145 -8.68 3.76 1.60
CA ILE A 145 -8.33 4.91 2.44
C ILE A 145 -6.85 4.81 2.83
N PHE A 146 -6.10 5.89 2.60
CA PHE A 146 -4.69 6.04 2.96
C PHE A 146 -4.54 7.29 3.81
N SER A 147 -4.41 7.13 5.12
CA SER A 147 -4.51 8.27 6.03
C SER A 147 -3.59 8.17 7.25
N GLU A 148 -3.29 9.32 7.83
CA GLU A 148 -2.65 9.42 9.15
C GLU A 148 -1.29 8.71 9.21
N ALA A 149 -0.42 8.93 8.23
CA ALA A 149 0.96 8.47 8.30
C ALA A 149 1.69 9.11 9.47
N LEU A 150 2.61 8.37 10.13
CA LEU A 150 3.32 8.83 11.32
C LEU A 150 4.62 9.56 10.97
N ASP A 151 4.86 10.70 11.59
CA ASP A 151 6.01 11.57 11.32
C ASP A 151 7.23 11.22 12.18
N CYS A 152 7.59 9.94 12.24
CA CYS A 152 8.75 9.47 12.98
C CYS A 152 10.09 9.82 12.30
N TYR A 153 10.07 10.02 10.99
CA TYR A 153 11.26 10.24 10.16
C TYR A 153 11.19 11.48 9.27
N ASN A 154 10.29 12.41 9.55
CA ASN A 154 9.88 13.48 8.62
C ASN A 154 9.29 12.92 7.30
N HIS A 155 8.63 11.77 7.37
CA HIS A 155 8.12 11.00 6.24
C HIS A 155 6.66 10.54 6.46
N ALA A 156 5.81 11.34 7.06
CA ALA A 156 4.38 11.05 7.21
C ALA A 156 3.65 11.14 5.86
N PHE A 157 3.96 10.26 4.91
CA PHE A 157 3.50 10.32 3.53
C PHE A 157 2.31 9.41 3.26
N GLY A 158 1.47 9.83 2.30
CA GLY A 158 0.27 9.08 1.94
C GLY A 158 0.58 7.83 1.12
N ALA A 159 1.14 8.01 -0.07
CA ALA A 159 1.43 6.91 -0.98
C ALA A 159 2.46 7.29 -2.04
N THR A 160 3.32 6.36 -2.41
CA THR A 160 4.04 6.39 -3.68
C THR A 160 3.41 5.33 -4.60
N ILE A 161 2.96 5.77 -5.76
CA ILE A 161 2.24 4.93 -6.71
C ILE A 161 2.88 4.98 -8.09
N GLY A 162 2.74 3.91 -8.82
CA GLY A 162 3.20 3.79 -10.18
C GLY A 162 2.52 2.66 -10.92
N GLY A 163 2.86 2.50 -12.16
CA GLY A 163 2.39 1.40 -12.99
C GLY A 163 1.98 1.84 -14.38
N HIS A 164 2.38 1.06 -15.38
CA HIS A 164 1.85 1.19 -16.73
C HIS A 164 0.46 0.55 -16.82
N ASN A 165 -0.41 1.14 -17.61
CA ASN A 165 -1.79 0.67 -17.79
C ASN A 165 -2.51 0.52 -16.44
N SER A 166 -2.39 1.51 -15.59
CA SER A 166 -2.83 1.42 -14.20
C SER A 166 -3.93 2.43 -13.86
N MET A 167 -4.70 2.15 -12.79
CA MET A 167 -5.78 3.00 -12.34
C MET A 167 -5.82 3.13 -10.82
N PHE A 168 -5.89 4.36 -10.36
CA PHE A 168 -6.10 4.71 -8.96
C PHE A 168 -7.40 5.52 -8.86
N CYS A 169 -8.46 4.91 -8.34
CA CYS A 169 -9.77 5.54 -8.39
C CYS A 169 -10.62 5.36 -7.14
N ARG A 170 -11.39 6.39 -6.82
CA ARG A 170 -12.31 6.42 -5.67
C ARG A 170 -11.62 6.15 -4.34
N ASN A 171 -10.38 6.64 -4.18
CA ASN A 171 -9.64 6.54 -2.94
C ASN A 171 -9.73 7.85 -2.15
N LEU A 172 -9.54 7.76 -0.85
CA LEU A 172 -9.34 8.87 0.06
C LEU A 172 -7.89 8.88 0.54
N PHE A 173 -7.17 9.96 0.25
CA PHE A 173 -5.90 10.31 0.87
C PHE A 173 -6.15 11.41 1.89
N ALA A 174 -5.90 11.16 3.18
CA ALA A 174 -6.29 12.12 4.20
C ALA A 174 -5.26 12.25 5.32
N SER A 175 -5.04 13.48 5.75
CA SER A 175 -4.22 13.78 6.94
C SER A 175 -2.80 13.23 6.87
N ASN A 176 -2.18 13.28 5.69
CA ASN A 176 -0.78 12.98 5.49
C ASN A 176 -0.01 14.28 5.19
N ILE A 177 1.26 14.33 5.52
CA ILE A 177 2.07 15.54 5.30
C ILE A 177 2.20 15.83 3.80
N SER A 178 2.50 14.81 3.01
CA SER A 178 2.76 14.93 1.56
C SER A 178 2.44 13.61 0.85
N ARG A 179 2.73 13.57 -0.45
CA ARG A 179 2.54 12.38 -1.28
C ARG A 179 1.12 11.81 -1.19
N ASN A 180 0.15 12.64 -1.54
CA ASN A 180 -1.27 12.24 -1.53
C ASN A 180 -1.86 12.14 -2.97
N CYS A 181 -1.21 11.50 -3.95
CA CYS A 181 -0.05 10.58 -3.91
C CYS A 181 1.22 11.20 -4.51
N SER A 182 2.36 10.51 -4.39
CA SER A 182 3.56 10.74 -5.20
C SER A 182 3.58 9.78 -6.38
N ILE A 183 3.93 10.31 -7.55
CA ILE A 183 3.95 9.59 -8.81
C ILE A 183 5.37 9.08 -9.05
N GLY A 184 5.52 7.81 -9.33
CA GLY A 184 6.80 7.23 -9.73
C GLY A 184 7.28 7.76 -11.08
N MET A 185 8.56 7.57 -11.38
CA MET A 185 9.15 7.94 -12.65
C MET A 185 8.76 6.94 -13.76
N ASN A 186 8.60 7.44 -15.00
CA ASN A 186 8.26 6.64 -16.17
C ASN A 186 6.97 5.83 -15.98
N GLU A 187 5.90 6.51 -15.57
CA GLU A 187 4.62 5.86 -15.27
C GLU A 187 3.52 6.29 -16.24
N ASP A 188 2.55 5.42 -16.45
CA ASP A 188 1.38 5.63 -17.32
C ASP A 188 0.12 5.14 -16.62
N PHE A 189 -0.63 6.07 -16.02
CA PHE A 189 -1.84 5.69 -15.29
C PHE A 189 -2.92 6.77 -15.19
N ASN A 190 -4.08 6.37 -14.70
CA ASN A 190 -5.24 7.23 -14.48
C ASN A 190 -5.46 7.43 -12.97
N LEU A 191 -5.50 8.68 -12.54
CA LEU A 191 -5.89 9.11 -11.19
C LEU A 191 -7.29 9.74 -11.27
N VAL A 192 -8.32 9.01 -10.86
CA VAL A 192 -9.71 9.35 -11.19
C VAL A 192 -10.63 9.29 -9.97
N ASN A 193 -11.46 10.33 -9.78
CA ASN A 193 -12.47 10.36 -8.73
C ASN A 193 -11.93 10.15 -7.31
N ASN A 194 -10.72 10.57 -7.02
CA ASN A 194 -10.17 10.46 -5.67
C ASN A 194 -10.45 11.73 -4.87
N VAL A 195 -10.39 11.62 -3.58
CA VAL A 195 -10.41 12.74 -2.64
C VAL A 195 -9.06 12.83 -1.94
N THR A 196 -8.45 14.03 -1.99
CA THR A 196 -7.29 14.37 -1.17
C THR A 196 -7.72 15.42 -0.16
N PHE A 197 -7.60 15.10 1.12
CA PHE A 197 -8.05 15.95 2.21
C PHE A 197 -6.95 16.21 3.23
N ASN A 198 -6.86 17.48 3.68
CA ASN A 198 -6.09 17.86 4.87
C ASN A 198 -4.60 17.48 4.80
N TRP A 199 -3.93 17.80 3.71
CA TRP A 199 -2.48 17.66 3.56
C TRP A 199 -1.72 18.87 4.13
N TRP A 200 -0.48 18.65 4.56
CA TRP A 200 0.34 19.73 5.09
C TRP A 200 1.16 20.45 4.00
N ASN A 201 1.89 19.72 3.18
CA ASN A 201 2.84 20.28 2.22
C ASN A 201 2.36 20.17 0.78
N ARG A 202 2.20 18.95 0.27
CA ARG A 202 1.82 18.69 -1.12
C ARG A 202 0.67 17.69 -1.23
N SER A 203 -0.24 17.96 -2.14
CA SER A 203 -1.33 17.02 -2.46
C SER A 203 -0.82 15.90 -3.36
N VAL A 204 -0.56 16.17 -4.62
CA VAL A 204 0.02 15.25 -5.60
C VAL A 204 1.37 15.79 -6.03
N ASP A 205 2.37 14.94 -6.16
CA ASP A 205 3.71 15.30 -6.62
C ASP A 205 4.38 14.15 -7.38
N GLY A 206 5.64 14.32 -7.78
CA GLY A 206 6.41 13.29 -8.46
C GLY A 206 6.25 13.29 -9.99
N GLY A 207 6.57 12.15 -10.60
CA GLY A 207 6.65 12.01 -12.06
C GLY A 207 7.97 12.53 -12.63
N ASP A 208 8.14 12.32 -13.91
CA ASP A 208 9.24 12.87 -14.73
C ASP A 208 8.70 13.21 -16.12
N GLU A 209 9.58 13.64 -17.03
CA GLU A 209 9.24 14.03 -18.40
C GLU A 209 8.71 12.86 -19.26
N THR A 210 8.88 11.62 -18.80
CA THR A 210 8.38 10.42 -19.48
C THR A 210 7.02 9.96 -18.95
N SER A 211 6.62 10.46 -17.79
CA SER A 211 5.35 10.07 -17.14
C SER A 211 4.14 10.62 -17.89
N ARG A 212 3.10 9.80 -18.05
CA ARG A 212 1.84 10.15 -18.72
C ARG A 212 0.66 9.87 -17.79
N LEU A 213 -0.08 10.91 -17.46
CA LEU A 213 -1.09 10.83 -16.42
C LEU A 213 -2.40 11.49 -16.87
N ASN A 214 -3.49 10.82 -16.58
CA ASN A 214 -4.80 11.44 -16.59
C ASN A 214 -5.27 11.69 -15.15
N ILE A 215 -5.41 12.96 -14.80
CA ILE A 215 -5.91 13.39 -13.48
C ILE A 215 -7.33 13.93 -13.70
N ILE A 216 -8.33 13.09 -13.43
CA ILE A 216 -9.72 13.37 -13.83
C ILE A 216 -10.64 13.35 -12.62
N ASN A 217 -11.42 14.40 -12.45
CA ASN A 217 -12.51 14.50 -11.47
C ASN A 217 -12.05 14.18 -10.02
N ASN A 218 -10.82 14.56 -9.66
CA ASN A 218 -10.35 14.44 -8.29
C ASN A 218 -10.75 15.69 -7.48
N TYR A 219 -11.00 15.51 -6.21
CA TYR A 219 -11.37 16.59 -5.30
C TYR A 219 -10.25 16.83 -4.28
N PHE A 220 -9.72 18.05 -4.27
CA PHE A 220 -8.66 18.49 -3.36
C PHE A 220 -9.23 19.49 -2.34
N LYS A 221 -9.31 19.07 -1.09
CA LYS A 221 -9.83 19.91 0.00
C LYS A 221 -8.75 20.17 1.05
N PRO A 222 -8.21 21.39 1.12
CA PRO A 222 -7.33 21.78 2.23
C PRO A 222 -8.06 21.61 3.57
N GLY A 223 -7.34 21.15 4.56
CA GLY A 223 -7.83 21.09 5.93
C GLY A 223 -7.34 22.26 6.79
N PRO A 224 -7.74 22.33 8.05
CA PRO A 224 -7.05 23.15 9.01
C PRO A 224 -5.59 22.68 9.07
N LYS A 225 -4.65 23.60 9.33
CA LYS A 225 -3.23 23.23 9.51
C LYS A 225 -3.13 22.07 10.49
N ILE A 226 -2.62 20.96 10.06
CA ILE A 226 -2.52 19.75 10.87
C ILE A 226 -1.32 19.87 11.80
N GLY A 227 -1.53 19.49 13.06
CA GLY A 227 -0.41 19.07 13.88
C GLY A 227 0.16 17.76 13.31
N ARG A 228 1.48 17.64 13.27
CA ARG A 228 2.13 16.39 12.86
C ARG A 228 1.77 15.28 13.85
N ALA A 229 1.34 14.13 13.38
CA ALA A 229 1.27 12.95 14.21
C ALA A 229 2.71 12.49 14.49
N SER A 230 3.18 12.70 15.69
CA SER A 230 4.51 12.26 16.11
C SER A 230 4.49 10.87 16.74
N CYS A 231 5.59 10.18 16.69
CA CYS A 231 5.80 8.93 17.41
C CYS A 231 6.06 9.16 18.89
#